data_25f8fe9ee5fc5fd2552351c23ae061e9
#
_entry.id   25f8fe9ee5fc5fd2552351c23ae061e9
#
_cell.length_a   1.000
_cell.length_b   1.000
_cell.length_c   1.000
_cell.angle_alpha   90.00
_cell.angle_beta   90.00
_cell.angle_gamma   90.00
#
_symmetry.space_group_name_H-M   'P 1'
#
loop_
_entity.id
_entity.type
_entity.pdbx_description
1 polymer ?
#
loop_
_entity_poly.entity_id
_entity_poly.type
_entity_poly.pdbx_seq_one_letter_code
_entity_poly.pdbx_strand_id
1 'polypeptide(L)'
;MNNQLQINIRRKILQMVVNSREGHVASSFSITEILTAIYHYLDEQGRADQFANHFILSKGHGVYALYGLMSEMGLITDEELAQVGQYGSYLIGHVPVKPERSFYVGTGSLGQGLPMALGRAYVRRQSGDTTPEFVIVGDGEFNEGSVWETLMLMQKFPHCKMRVFVDNNMSSTRAIPMTKVFDAVKLGWPTLEVDGHNMEQILQVLKENNTDENLIILCNTKKGFPLKAMNNPVWHHRMPTQEEADAFNLEIEEFFK
;
A
#
# COMPACT_ATOMS: atom_id res chain seq x y z
N MET A 1 3.44 -3.49 -20.09
CA MET A 1 3.50 -2.11 -19.52
C MET A 1 4.94 -1.70 -19.29
N ASN A 2 5.22 -0.38 -19.25
CA ASN A 2 6.57 0.09 -18.89
C ASN A 2 6.76 -0.02 -17.36
N ASN A 3 7.76 -0.82 -16.92
CA ASN A 3 8.05 -1.03 -15.51
C ASN A 3 8.86 0.12 -14.87
N GLN A 4 9.07 1.23 -15.59
CA GLN A 4 9.95 2.30 -15.14
C GLN A 4 9.48 2.94 -13.83
N LEU A 5 8.17 3.10 -13.64
CA LEU A 5 7.63 3.67 -12.40
C LEU A 5 7.95 2.79 -11.18
N GLN A 6 7.78 1.48 -11.28
CA GLN A 6 8.11 0.55 -10.20
C GLN A 6 9.60 0.52 -9.90
N ILE A 7 10.45 0.63 -10.91
CA ILE A 7 11.91 0.74 -10.74
C ILE A 7 12.26 2.02 -10.01
N ASN A 8 11.73 3.16 -10.45
CA ASN A 8 11.98 4.46 -9.84
C ASN A 8 11.55 4.49 -8.36
N ILE A 9 10.35 3.99 -8.06
CA ILE A 9 9.87 3.92 -6.67
C ILE A 9 10.83 3.10 -5.81
N ARG A 10 11.27 1.92 -6.26
CA ARG A 10 12.20 1.08 -5.49
C ARG A 10 13.56 1.72 -5.27
N ARG A 11 14.10 2.41 -6.28
CA ARG A 11 15.34 3.19 -6.12
C ARG A 11 15.19 4.26 -5.04
N LYS A 12 14.09 5.02 -5.07
CA LYS A 12 13.76 6.03 -4.05
C LYS A 12 13.61 5.41 -2.66
N ILE A 13 12.95 4.24 -2.54
CA ILE A 13 12.85 3.51 -1.27
C ILE A 13 14.25 3.17 -0.73
N LEU A 14 15.12 2.59 -1.53
CA LEU A 14 16.49 2.25 -1.10
C LEU A 14 17.25 3.49 -0.63
N GLN A 15 17.18 4.58 -1.39
CA GLN A 15 17.81 5.85 -1.05
C GLN A 15 17.29 6.42 0.29
N MET A 16 15.96 6.47 0.46
CA MET A 16 15.33 6.96 1.70
C MET A 16 15.77 6.14 2.91
N VAL A 17 15.76 4.82 2.80
CA VAL A 17 16.09 3.92 3.93
C VAL A 17 17.57 4.01 4.30
N VAL A 18 18.47 4.13 3.35
CA VAL A 18 19.91 4.36 3.61
C VAL A 18 20.12 5.70 4.33
N ASN A 19 19.45 6.76 3.87
CA ASN A 19 19.60 8.10 4.43
C ASN A 19 18.98 8.25 5.83
N SER A 20 17.76 7.70 6.01
CA SER A 20 17.02 7.83 7.27
C SER A 20 17.53 6.91 8.37
N ARG A 21 18.23 5.83 8.01
CA ARG A 21 18.58 4.73 8.91
C ARG A 21 17.36 4.09 9.60
N GLU A 22 16.20 4.12 8.93
CA GLU A 22 14.99 3.47 9.36
C GLU A 22 14.73 2.21 8.53
N GLY A 23 14.08 1.21 9.12
CA GLY A 23 13.78 -0.09 8.47
C GLY A 23 12.59 -0.05 7.50
N HIS A 24 11.95 -1.21 7.33
CA HIS A 24 10.72 -1.40 6.54
C HIS A 24 10.86 -1.38 5.01
N VAL A 25 12.08 -1.46 4.47
CA VAL A 25 12.33 -1.53 3.03
C VAL A 25 11.53 -2.67 2.37
N ALA A 26 11.62 -3.87 2.94
CA ALA A 26 10.94 -5.06 2.39
C ALA A 26 9.40 -4.94 2.42
N SER A 27 8.85 -4.25 3.42
CA SER A 27 7.40 -3.98 3.53
C SER A 27 6.92 -2.97 2.51
N SER A 28 7.75 -2.00 2.14
CA SER A 28 7.47 -1.03 1.08
C SER A 28 7.55 -1.68 -0.30
N PHE A 29 8.54 -2.55 -0.51
CA PHE A 29 8.69 -3.28 -1.77
C PHE A 29 7.50 -4.19 -2.07
N SER A 30 6.90 -4.84 -1.05
CA SER A 30 5.78 -5.78 -1.27
C SER A 30 4.52 -5.13 -1.86
N ILE A 31 4.34 -3.82 -1.69
CA ILE A 31 3.13 -3.10 -2.14
C ILE A 31 3.36 -2.19 -3.35
N THR A 32 4.54 -2.19 -3.94
CA THR A 32 4.86 -1.26 -5.02
C THR A 32 3.95 -1.45 -6.23
N GLU A 33 3.69 -2.69 -6.67
CA GLU A 33 2.79 -2.99 -7.79
C GLU A 33 1.34 -2.63 -7.45
N ILE A 34 0.90 -2.86 -6.22
CA ILE A 34 -0.47 -2.53 -5.78
C ILE A 34 -0.67 -1.01 -5.85
N LEU A 35 0.27 -0.23 -5.30
CA LEU A 35 0.24 1.23 -5.34
C LEU A 35 0.24 1.77 -6.77
N THR A 36 1.13 1.25 -7.61
CA THR A 36 1.23 1.70 -9.00
C THR A 36 -0.01 1.32 -9.82
N ALA A 37 -0.61 0.15 -9.55
CA ALA A 37 -1.85 -0.24 -10.20
C ALA A 37 -3.02 0.68 -9.83
N ILE A 38 -3.16 1.06 -8.55
CA ILE A 38 -4.20 2.02 -8.12
C ILE A 38 -3.99 3.37 -8.80
N TYR A 39 -2.75 3.87 -8.84
CA TYR A 39 -2.42 5.12 -9.51
C TYR A 39 -2.77 5.08 -10.99
N HIS A 40 -2.32 4.04 -11.72
CA HIS A 40 -2.63 3.88 -13.14
C HIS A 40 -4.12 3.71 -13.42
N TYR A 41 -4.86 3.02 -12.54
CA TYR A 41 -6.31 2.92 -12.68
C TYR A 41 -7.00 4.28 -12.65
N LEU A 42 -6.54 5.19 -11.78
CA LEU A 42 -7.06 6.56 -11.71
C LEU A 42 -6.56 7.42 -12.89
N ASP A 43 -5.30 7.27 -13.28
CA ASP A 43 -4.68 8.00 -14.38
C ASP A 43 -5.37 7.71 -15.72
N GLU A 44 -5.67 6.46 -16.03
CA GLU A 44 -6.45 6.06 -17.22
C GLU A 44 -7.84 6.69 -17.28
N GLN A 45 -8.38 7.12 -16.14
CA GLN A 45 -9.66 7.83 -16.05
C GLN A 45 -9.51 9.35 -16.02
N GLY A 46 -8.30 9.88 -16.17
CA GLY A 46 -7.99 11.30 -16.03
C GLY A 46 -8.14 11.82 -14.59
N ARG A 47 -7.93 10.95 -13.59
CA ARG A 47 -8.11 11.24 -12.16
C ARG A 47 -6.85 10.99 -11.32
N ALA A 48 -5.67 11.04 -11.93
CA ALA A 48 -4.41 10.83 -11.22
C ALA A 48 -4.22 11.80 -10.04
N ASP A 49 -4.68 13.04 -10.18
CA ASP A 49 -4.66 14.07 -9.14
C ASP A 49 -5.53 13.75 -7.92
N GLN A 50 -6.50 12.83 -8.08
CA GLN A 50 -7.39 12.39 -7.00
C GLN A 50 -6.79 11.26 -6.16
N PHE A 51 -5.65 10.66 -6.56
CA PHE A 51 -5.05 9.52 -5.87
C PHE A 51 -4.93 9.76 -4.37
N ALA A 52 -4.27 10.83 -3.95
CA ALA A 52 -4.04 11.10 -2.53
C ALA A 52 -5.34 11.35 -1.73
N ASN A 53 -6.38 11.86 -2.40
CA ASN A 53 -7.68 12.09 -1.78
C ASN A 53 -8.51 10.82 -1.62
N HIS A 54 -8.31 9.80 -2.45
CA HIS A 54 -9.09 8.56 -2.48
C HIS A 54 -8.29 7.34 -2.01
N PHE A 55 -7.13 7.56 -1.43
CA PHE A 55 -6.24 6.50 -0.99
C PHE A 55 -5.90 6.62 0.50
N ILE A 56 -5.86 5.48 1.19
CA ILE A 56 -5.33 5.34 2.56
C ILE A 56 -4.35 4.18 2.59
N LEU A 57 -3.14 4.45 3.05
CA LEU A 57 -2.19 3.40 3.40
C LEU A 57 -2.37 3.04 4.88
N SER A 58 -3.20 2.03 5.20
CA SER A 58 -3.35 1.53 6.58
C SER A 58 -2.08 0.84 7.07
N LYS A 59 -1.42 0.08 6.17
CA LYS A 59 -0.15 -0.57 6.40
C LYS A 59 1.01 0.45 6.46
N GLY A 60 1.19 1.12 7.61
CA GLY A 60 2.19 2.18 7.79
C GLY A 60 3.62 1.79 7.44
N HIS A 61 4.00 0.50 7.60
CA HIS A 61 5.30 -0.04 7.21
C HIS A 61 5.59 0.01 5.69
N GLY A 62 4.62 0.36 4.87
CA GLY A 62 4.76 0.56 3.43
C GLY A 62 5.02 2.01 3.01
N VAL A 63 5.22 2.93 3.95
CA VAL A 63 5.21 4.37 3.72
C VAL A 63 6.24 4.85 2.70
N TYR A 64 7.41 4.22 2.62
CA TYR A 64 8.44 4.62 1.65
C TYR A 64 8.00 4.37 0.20
N ALA A 65 7.17 3.34 -0.05
CA ALA A 65 6.58 3.15 -1.38
C ALA A 65 5.60 4.29 -1.72
N LEU A 66 4.80 4.73 -0.74
CA LEU A 66 3.89 5.86 -0.92
C LEU A 66 4.68 7.16 -1.19
N TYR A 67 5.74 7.44 -0.43
CA TYR A 67 6.58 8.61 -0.65
C TYR A 67 7.25 8.57 -2.03
N GLY A 68 7.75 7.39 -2.44
CA GLY A 68 8.32 7.19 -3.77
C GLY A 68 7.32 7.49 -4.89
N LEU A 69 6.09 6.96 -4.78
CA LEU A 69 5.01 7.26 -5.73
C LEU A 69 4.65 8.75 -5.72
N MET A 70 4.44 9.35 -4.56
CA MET A 70 4.09 10.78 -4.46
C MET A 70 5.20 11.68 -5.02
N SER A 71 6.45 11.27 -4.94
CA SER A 71 7.56 11.98 -5.61
C SER A 71 7.49 11.83 -7.13
N GLU A 72 7.19 10.66 -7.67
CA GLU A 72 6.97 10.48 -9.11
C GLU A 72 5.75 11.29 -9.63
N MET A 73 4.78 11.53 -8.76
CA MET A 73 3.64 12.43 -9.04
C MET A 73 3.98 13.94 -8.91
N GLY A 74 5.21 14.28 -8.48
CA GLY A 74 5.62 15.68 -8.26
C GLY A 74 5.07 16.34 -6.97
N LEU A 75 4.49 15.54 -6.06
CA LEU A 75 3.94 16.03 -4.78
C LEU A 75 4.99 16.12 -3.67
N ILE A 76 6.10 15.40 -3.81
CA ILE A 76 7.26 15.43 -2.91
C ILE A 76 8.50 15.64 -3.76
N THR A 77 9.36 16.61 -3.39
CA THR A 77 10.60 16.85 -4.12
C THR A 77 11.70 15.88 -3.70
N ASP A 78 12.75 15.74 -4.51
CA ASP A 78 13.89 14.88 -4.19
C ASP A 78 14.65 15.42 -2.96
N GLU A 79 14.67 16.76 -2.75
CA GLU A 79 15.25 17.37 -1.56
C GLU A 79 14.45 17.00 -0.28
N GLU A 80 13.12 16.95 -0.36
CA GLU A 80 12.28 16.50 0.74
C GLU A 80 12.49 15.00 1.02
N LEU A 81 12.59 14.17 -0.02
CA LEU A 81 12.90 12.73 0.14
C LEU A 81 14.25 12.49 0.81
N ALA A 82 15.25 13.32 0.52
CA ALA A 82 16.57 13.23 1.16
C ALA A 82 16.53 13.54 2.66
N GLN A 83 15.47 14.20 3.15
CA GLN A 83 15.27 14.55 4.55
C GLN A 83 14.38 13.54 5.31
N VAL A 84 13.95 12.43 4.69
CA VAL A 84 13.13 11.41 5.35
C VAL A 84 13.81 10.94 6.64
N GLY A 85 13.05 10.94 7.77
CA GLY A 85 13.53 10.53 9.07
C GLY A 85 14.49 11.51 9.76
N GLN A 86 14.83 12.65 9.14
CA GLN A 86 15.68 13.66 9.75
C GLN A 86 14.89 14.60 10.66
N TYR A 87 15.56 15.18 11.65
CA TYR A 87 14.95 16.15 12.56
C TYR A 87 14.35 17.33 11.79
N GLY A 88 13.09 17.64 12.06
CA GLY A 88 12.35 18.72 11.38
C GLY A 88 11.68 18.31 10.07
N SER A 89 11.94 17.11 9.54
CA SER A 89 11.21 16.57 8.41
C SER A 89 9.80 16.15 8.81
N TYR A 90 8.82 16.36 7.92
CA TYR A 90 7.49 15.78 8.08
C TYR A 90 7.40 14.35 7.54
N LEU A 91 8.37 13.92 6.73
CA LEU A 91 8.47 12.57 6.18
C LEU A 91 9.17 11.67 7.21
N ILE A 92 8.37 10.84 7.87
CA ILE A 92 8.80 9.93 8.93
C ILE A 92 8.53 8.47 8.56
N GLY A 93 8.96 7.52 9.37
CA GLY A 93 8.82 6.08 9.13
C GLY A 93 7.39 5.52 9.09
N HIS A 94 6.39 6.38 9.27
CA HIS A 94 4.96 6.10 9.11
C HIS A 94 4.28 7.29 8.43
N VAL A 95 3.07 7.08 7.87
CA VAL A 95 2.34 8.17 7.22
C VAL A 95 2.03 9.27 8.25
N PRO A 96 2.47 10.51 8.03
CA PRO A 96 2.13 11.63 8.91
C PRO A 96 0.69 12.10 8.70
N VAL A 97 0.16 12.93 9.59
CA VAL A 97 -1.04 13.72 9.33
C VAL A 97 -0.61 15.12 8.88
N LYS A 98 -0.72 15.39 7.59
CA LYS A 98 -0.36 16.68 6.96
C LYS A 98 -1.26 16.93 5.75
N PRO A 99 -2.50 17.39 5.97
CA PRO A 99 -3.48 17.57 4.89
C PRO A 99 -3.00 18.52 3.80
N GLU A 100 -2.24 19.55 4.17
CA GLU A 100 -1.63 20.53 3.22
C GLU A 100 -0.58 19.89 2.29
N ARG A 101 -0.14 18.66 2.61
CA ARG A 101 0.78 17.84 1.82
C ARG A 101 0.12 16.55 1.34
N SER A 102 -1.21 16.50 1.31
CA SER A 102 -2.03 15.37 0.86
C SER A 102 -1.91 14.10 1.73
N PHE A 103 -1.49 14.22 2.99
CA PHE A 103 -1.50 13.15 3.97
C PHE A 103 -2.65 13.34 4.95
N TYR A 104 -3.80 12.76 4.65
CA TYR A 104 -5.04 12.96 5.42
C TYR A 104 -5.21 12.02 6.60
N VAL A 105 -4.56 10.86 6.56
CA VAL A 105 -4.67 9.81 7.59
C VAL A 105 -3.28 9.37 8.01
N GLY A 106 -2.98 9.56 9.31
CA GLY A 106 -1.74 9.05 9.91
C GLY A 106 -1.83 7.56 10.21
N THR A 107 -0.66 6.92 10.30
CA THR A 107 -0.54 5.49 10.61
C THR A 107 0.38 5.28 11.82
N GLY A 108 0.43 4.03 12.29
CA GLY A 108 1.22 3.59 13.44
C GLY A 108 0.42 2.61 14.29
N SER A 109 -0.82 2.95 14.64
CA SER A 109 -1.75 2.00 15.27
C SER A 109 -2.37 1.11 14.18
N LEU A 110 -2.09 -0.19 14.23
CA LEU A 110 -2.58 -1.18 13.27
C LEU A 110 -4.11 -1.23 13.26
N GLY A 111 -4.67 -1.52 12.09
CA GLY A 111 -6.12 -1.70 11.91
C GLY A 111 -6.95 -0.42 11.90
N GLN A 112 -6.34 0.78 12.04
CA GLN A 112 -7.09 2.04 12.10
C GLN A 112 -7.39 2.65 10.73
N GLY A 113 -6.60 2.36 9.71
CA GLY A 113 -6.81 2.91 8.37
C GLY A 113 -8.08 2.40 7.70
N LEU A 114 -8.46 1.14 7.93
CA LEU A 114 -9.66 0.55 7.31
C LEU A 114 -10.97 1.20 7.78
N PRO A 115 -11.23 1.39 9.10
CA PRO A 115 -12.42 2.12 9.56
C PRO A 115 -12.46 3.57 9.09
N MET A 116 -11.30 4.25 9.01
CA MET A 116 -11.23 5.61 8.46
C MET A 116 -11.59 5.63 6.97
N ALA A 117 -11.12 4.63 6.19
CA ALA A 117 -11.48 4.49 4.79
C ALA A 117 -13.00 4.29 4.61
N LEU A 118 -13.63 3.42 5.42
CA LEU A 118 -15.08 3.22 5.36
C LEU A 118 -15.85 4.51 5.69
N GLY A 119 -15.44 5.25 6.71
CA GLY A 119 -16.06 6.52 7.07
C GLY A 119 -15.97 7.55 5.93
N ARG A 120 -14.80 7.69 5.30
CA ARG A 120 -14.60 8.57 4.14
C ARG A 120 -15.44 8.13 2.94
N ALA A 121 -15.41 6.83 2.61
CA ALA A 121 -16.19 6.26 1.51
C ALA A 121 -17.69 6.51 1.70
N TYR A 122 -18.20 6.30 2.91
CA TYR A 122 -19.60 6.55 3.25
C TYR A 122 -20.00 8.02 3.01
N VAL A 123 -19.23 8.98 3.54
CA VAL A 123 -19.52 10.43 3.38
C VAL A 123 -19.44 10.83 1.91
N ARG A 124 -18.44 10.37 1.16
CA ARG A 124 -18.29 10.66 -0.27
C ARG A 124 -19.49 10.16 -1.09
N ARG A 125 -19.96 8.95 -0.81
CA ARG A 125 -21.17 8.40 -1.46
C ARG A 125 -22.40 9.26 -1.17
N GLN A 126 -22.57 9.77 0.05
CA GLN A 126 -23.66 10.68 0.40
C GLN A 126 -23.58 12.02 -0.34
N SER A 127 -22.38 12.48 -0.68
CA SER A 127 -22.17 13.70 -1.47
C SER A 127 -22.20 13.50 -2.99
N GLY A 128 -22.46 12.26 -3.46
CA GLY A 128 -22.55 11.94 -4.89
C GLY A 128 -21.18 11.64 -5.56
N ASP A 129 -20.10 11.57 -4.81
CA ASP A 129 -18.80 11.16 -5.35
C ASP A 129 -18.80 9.65 -5.64
N THR A 130 -18.53 9.30 -6.87
CA THR A 130 -18.53 7.91 -7.37
C THR A 130 -17.15 7.30 -7.52
N THR A 131 -16.10 8.05 -7.18
CA THR A 131 -14.72 7.55 -7.21
C THR A 131 -14.53 6.49 -6.11
N PRO A 132 -13.90 5.35 -6.39
CA PRO A 132 -13.63 4.35 -5.36
C PRO A 132 -12.74 4.91 -4.25
N GLU A 133 -12.97 4.47 -3.02
CA GLU A 133 -12.04 4.66 -1.91
C GLU A 133 -11.09 3.46 -1.85
N PHE A 134 -9.81 3.70 -1.98
CA PHE A 134 -8.76 2.67 -1.97
C PHE A 134 -8.07 2.62 -0.61
N VAL A 135 -7.85 1.43 -0.09
CA VAL A 135 -7.09 1.24 1.14
C VAL A 135 -6.18 0.01 1.01
N ILE A 136 -4.92 0.15 1.41
CA ILE A 136 -4.00 -0.99 1.54
C ILE A 136 -3.85 -1.32 3.02
N VAL A 137 -4.20 -2.56 3.39
CA VAL A 137 -4.00 -3.14 4.71
C VAL A 137 -2.96 -4.26 4.65
N GLY A 138 -2.22 -4.47 5.72
CA GLY A 138 -1.33 -5.62 5.84
C GLY A 138 -2.04 -6.85 6.42
N ASP A 139 -1.52 -8.06 6.15
CA ASP A 139 -2.00 -9.31 6.74
C ASP A 139 -2.00 -9.25 8.28
N GLY A 140 -1.02 -8.60 8.88
CA GLY A 140 -0.92 -8.41 10.33
C GLY A 140 -2.06 -7.62 10.94
N GLU A 141 -2.68 -6.71 10.19
CA GLU A 141 -3.79 -5.89 10.69
C GLU A 141 -5.08 -6.70 10.91
N PHE A 142 -5.19 -7.89 10.31
CA PHE A 142 -6.31 -8.81 10.57
C PHE A 142 -6.26 -9.47 11.96
N ASN A 143 -5.24 -9.22 12.77
CA ASN A 143 -5.24 -9.55 14.19
C ASN A 143 -5.89 -8.45 15.07
N GLU A 144 -6.23 -7.30 14.48
CA GLU A 144 -6.85 -6.18 15.18
C GLU A 144 -8.38 -6.25 15.13
N GLY A 145 -9.05 -6.03 16.27
CA GLY A 145 -10.51 -6.05 16.37
C GLY A 145 -11.18 -5.01 15.47
N SER A 146 -10.57 -3.82 15.33
CA SER A 146 -11.08 -2.73 14.49
C SER A 146 -11.24 -3.11 13.01
N VAL A 147 -10.41 -4.02 12.49
CA VAL A 147 -10.56 -4.57 11.13
C VAL A 147 -11.84 -5.38 11.04
N TRP A 148 -12.07 -6.31 11.96
CA TRP A 148 -13.28 -7.16 11.96
C TRP A 148 -14.56 -6.36 12.18
N GLU A 149 -14.55 -5.40 13.09
CA GLU A 149 -15.67 -4.46 13.30
C GLU A 149 -15.98 -3.70 12.01
N THR A 150 -14.96 -3.24 11.30
CA THR A 150 -15.14 -2.56 10.01
C THR A 150 -15.69 -3.48 8.94
N LEU A 151 -15.20 -4.72 8.84
CA LEU A 151 -15.75 -5.70 7.91
C LEU A 151 -17.23 -5.94 8.16
N MET A 152 -17.67 -6.07 9.42
CA MET A 152 -19.10 -6.18 9.76
C MET A 152 -19.88 -4.94 9.34
N LEU A 153 -19.33 -3.74 9.53
CA LEU A 153 -19.96 -2.49 9.08
C LEU A 153 -20.03 -2.39 7.55
N MET A 154 -19.04 -2.92 6.83
CA MET A 154 -19.08 -2.99 5.36
C MET A 154 -20.27 -3.81 4.83
N GLN A 155 -20.73 -4.83 5.56
CA GLN A 155 -21.99 -5.54 5.20
C GLN A 155 -23.22 -4.66 5.39
N LYS A 156 -23.23 -3.80 6.42
CA LYS A 156 -24.30 -2.82 6.63
C LYS A 156 -24.32 -1.70 5.59
N PHE A 157 -23.14 -1.36 5.06
CA PHE A 157 -22.93 -0.31 4.07
C PHE A 157 -22.28 -0.89 2.81
N PRO A 158 -22.98 -1.77 2.07
CA PRO A 158 -22.37 -2.53 0.97
C PRO A 158 -21.99 -1.67 -0.24
N HIS A 159 -22.59 -0.50 -0.41
CA HIS A 159 -22.43 0.35 -1.58
C HIS A 159 -21.56 1.59 -1.32
N CYS A 160 -20.49 1.44 -0.54
CA CYS A 160 -19.52 2.52 -0.31
C CYS A 160 -18.40 2.56 -1.38
N LYS A 161 -18.39 1.62 -2.30
CA LYS A 161 -17.38 1.51 -3.38
C LYS A 161 -15.94 1.45 -2.85
N MET A 162 -15.74 0.71 -1.77
CA MET A 162 -14.39 0.50 -1.25
C MET A 162 -13.64 -0.57 -2.06
N ARG A 163 -12.34 -0.37 -2.22
CA ARG A 163 -11.39 -1.33 -2.76
C ARG A 163 -10.32 -1.58 -1.70
N VAL A 164 -10.50 -2.67 -0.96
CA VAL A 164 -9.62 -3.05 0.16
C VAL A 164 -8.56 -4.00 -0.36
N PHE A 165 -7.36 -3.53 -0.55
CA PHE A 165 -6.21 -4.36 -0.92
C PHE A 165 -5.55 -4.91 0.33
N VAL A 166 -5.36 -6.21 0.38
CA VAL A 166 -4.66 -6.88 1.47
C VAL A 166 -3.29 -7.34 0.99
N ASP A 167 -2.23 -6.73 1.52
CA ASP A 167 -0.87 -7.22 1.30
C ASP A 167 -0.65 -8.53 2.07
N ASN A 168 -1.00 -9.64 1.40
CA ASN A 168 -0.87 -10.99 1.95
C ASN A 168 0.54 -11.53 1.69
N ASN A 169 1.50 -11.02 2.44
CA ASN A 169 2.90 -11.48 2.36
C ASN A 169 3.23 -12.56 3.38
N MET A 170 2.23 -13.09 4.09
CA MET A 170 2.33 -14.16 5.08
C MET A 170 3.34 -13.86 6.21
N SER A 171 3.59 -12.59 6.51
CA SER A 171 4.53 -12.19 7.56
C SER A 171 3.93 -12.23 8.97
N SER A 172 2.60 -12.30 9.07
CA SER A 172 1.85 -12.37 10.33
C SER A 172 1.35 -13.80 10.60
N THR A 173 2.22 -14.65 11.11
CA THR A 173 1.86 -16.08 11.37
C THR A 173 1.76 -16.42 12.85
N ARG A 174 1.87 -15.44 13.76
CA ARG A 174 2.12 -15.71 15.18
C ARG A 174 0.89 -16.10 15.99
N ALA A 175 -0.29 -15.57 15.71
CA ALA A 175 -1.50 -15.82 16.51
C ALA A 175 -2.38 -16.91 15.87
N ILE A 176 -2.82 -16.70 14.64
CA ILE A 176 -3.65 -17.62 13.89
C ILE A 176 -3.05 -17.77 12.49
N PRO A 177 -3.04 -18.98 11.90
CA PRO A 177 -2.65 -19.12 10.50
C PRO A 177 -3.49 -18.20 9.60
N MET A 178 -2.82 -17.31 8.85
CA MET A 178 -3.51 -16.32 8.02
C MET A 178 -4.40 -16.95 6.94
N THR A 179 -4.10 -18.18 6.52
CA THR A 179 -4.97 -18.96 5.63
C THR A 179 -6.38 -19.11 6.21
N LYS A 180 -6.51 -19.46 7.50
CA LYS A 180 -7.82 -19.58 8.17
C LYS A 180 -8.54 -18.24 8.30
N VAL A 181 -7.79 -17.17 8.55
CA VAL A 181 -8.33 -15.80 8.60
C VAL A 181 -8.90 -15.42 7.25
N PHE A 182 -8.15 -15.61 6.16
CA PHE A 182 -8.62 -15.26 4.83
C PHE A 182 -9.70 -16.20 4.28
N ASP A 183 -9.73 -17.48 4.70
CA ASP A 183 -10.86 -18.36 4.40
C ASP A 183 -12.16 -17.81 5.01
N ALA A 184 -12.11 -17.31 6.25
CA ALA A 184 -13.27 -16.66 6.88
C ALA A 184 -13.68 -15.37 6.15
N VAL A 185 -12.72 -14.55 5.71
CA VAL A 185 -12.97 -13.34 4.93
C VAL A 185 -13.64 -13.69 3.60
N LYS A 186 -13.14 -14.68 2.86
CA LYS A 186 -13.71 -15.12 1.58
C LYS A 186 -15.16 -15.66 1.72
N LEU A 187 -15.48 -16.28 2.85
CA LEU A 187 -16.84 -16.77 3.12
C LEU A 187 -17.82 -15.64 3.47
N GLY A 188 -17.36 -14.56 4.09
CA GLY A 188 -18.20 -13.50 4.62
C GLY A 188 -18.32 -12.26 3.74
N TRP A 189 -17.37 -12.01 2.84
CA TRP A 189 -17.30 -10.76 2.06
C TRP A 189 -16.91 -11.02 0.60
N PRO A 190 -17.40 -10.18 -0.35
CA PRO A 190 -16.94 -10.23 -1.74
C PRO A 190 -15.42 -10.08 -1.79
N THR A 191 -14.73 -11.15 -2.23
CA THR A 191 -13.27 -11.24 -2.16
C THR A 191 -12.74 -11.86 -3.45
N LEU A 192 -11.72 -11.22 -4.04
CA LEU A 192 -10.93 -11.74 -5.14
C LEU A 192 -9.49 -11.93 -4.69
N GLU A 193 -8.79 -12.85 -5.33
CA GLU A 193 -7.41 -13.18 -5.03
C GLU A 193 -6.56 -12.98 -6.28
N VAL A 194 -5.42 -12.29 -6.15
CA VAL A 194 -4.53 -11.95 -7.25
C VAL A 194 -3.07 -12.17 -6.88
N ASP A 195 -2.22 -12.33 -7.87
CA ASP A 195 -0.78 -12.13 -7.69
C ASP A 195 -0.52 -10.62 -7.46
N GLY A 196 -0.11 -10.26 -6.24
CA GLY A 196 0.13 -8.88 -5.84
C GLY A 196 1.34 -8.22 -6.52
N HIS A 197 2.13 -8.99 -7.27
CA HIS A 197 3.23 -8.50 -8.10
C HIS A 197 2.89 -8.44 -9.60
N ASN A 198 1.67 -8.84 -9.97
CA ASN A 198 1.16 -8.71 -11.33
C ASN A 198 0.24 -7.49 -11.45
N MET A 199 0.83 -6.35 -11.83
CA MET A 199 0.10 -5.08 -11.98
C MET A 199 -1.04 -5.18 -13.00
N GLU A 200 -0.86 -5.93 -14.10
CA GLU A 200 -1.89 -6.11 -15.13
C GLU A 200 -3.11 -6.84 -14.58
N GLN A 201 -2.90 -7.90 -13.78
CA GLN A 201 -3.98 -8.62 -13.11
C GLN A 201 -4.73 -7.74 -12.13
N ILE A 202 -4.02 -6.90 -11.34
CA ILE A 202 -4.64 -5.96 -10.41
C ILE A 202 -5.48 -4.93 -11.17
N LEU A 203 -4.96 -4.36 -12.24
CA LEU A 203 -5.69 -3.41 -13.09
C LEU A 203 -6.92 -4.04 -13.73
N GLN A 204 -6.81 -5.27 -14.22
CA GLN A 204 -7.93 -6.01 -14.80
C GLN A 204 -9.05 -6.19 -13.76
N VAL A 205 -8.71 -6.63 -12.55
CA VAL A 205 -9.69 -6.77 -11.45
C VAL A 205 -10.39 -5.44 -11.14
N LEU A 206 -9.67 -4.33 -11.09
CA LEU A 206 -10.25 -3.01 -10.86
C LEU A 206 -11.21 -2.57 -11.98
N LYS A 207 -10.88 -2.87 -13.24
CA LYS A 207 -11.70 -2.52 -14.41
C LYS A 207 -12.96 -3.37 -14.49
N GLU A 208 -12.85 -4.67 -14.27
CA GLU A 208 -13.96 -5.61 -14.35
C GLU A 208 -14.93 -5.47 -13.18
N ASN A 209 -14.46 -5.01 -12.02
CA ASN A 209 -15.27 -4.86 -10.81
C ASN A 209 -15.50 -3.39 -10.45
N ASN A 210 -15.69 -2.52 -11.43
CA ASN A 210 -16.02 -1.12 -11.20
C ASN A 210 -17.50 -0.92 -10.83
N THR A 211 -17.97 -1.69 -9.86
CA THR A 211 -19.31 -1.59 -9.28
C THR A 211 -19.32 -0.68 -8.05
N ASP A 212 -20.50 -0.36 -7.54
CA ASP A 212 -20.65 0.42 -6.30
C ASP A 212 -20.42 -0.42 -5.03
N GLU A 213 -20.36 -1.75 -5.15
CA GLU A 213 -20.14 -2.64 -4.04
C GLU A 213 -18.72 -2.57 -3.48
N ASN A 214 -18.59 -2.87 -2.19
CA ASN A 214 -17.29 -3.02 -1.54
C ASN A 214 -16.63 -4.32 -2.00
N LEU A 215 -15.33 -4.28 -2.26
CA LEU A 215 -14.55 -5.43 -2.71
C LEU A 215 -13.26 -5.56 -1.91
N ILE A 216 -12.95 -6.76 -1.45
CA ILE A 216 -11.67 -7.12 -0.86
C ILE A 216 -10.82 -7.80 -1.94
N ILE A 217 -9.57 -7.39 -2.07
CA ILE A 217 -8.62 -7.93 -3.04
C ILE A 217 -7.42 -8.46 -2.25
N LEU A 218 -7.34 -9.78 -2.11
CA LEU A 218 -6.19 -10.45 -1.49
C LEU A 218 -5.04 -10.49 -2.48
N CYS A 219 -4.03 -9.67 -2.25
CA CYS A 219 -2.84 -9.60 -3.06
C CYS A 219 -1.78 -10.52 -2.47
N ASN A 220 -1.55 -11.67 -3.08
CA ASN A 220 -0.48 -12.58 -2.68
C ASN A 220 0.86 -11.97 -3.08
N THR A 221 1.65 -11.56 -2.10
CA THR A 221 2.91 -10.87 -2.30
C THR A 221 4.08 -11.62 -1.66
N LYS A 222 5.27 -11.20 -2.03
CA LYS A 222 6.53 -11.63 -1.39
C LYS A 222 7.21 -10.40 -0.81
N LYS A 223 7.48 -10.47 0.48
CA LYS A 223 8.16 -9.38 1.18
C LYS A 223 9.51 -9.11 0.55
N GLY A 224 9.75 -7.84 0.12
CA GLY A 224 11.01 -7.45 -0.52
C GLY A 224 11.12 -7.77 -2.02
N PHE A 225 10.04 -8.19 -2.68
CA PHE A 225 10.04 -8.45 -4.12
C PHE A 225 10.60 -7.25 -4.93
N PRO A 226 11.44 -7.48 -5.96
CA PRO A 226 11.86 -8.76 -6.53
C PRO A 226 13.09 -9.39 -5.84
N LEU A 227 13.68 -8.74 -4.84
CA LEU A 227 14.93 -9.13 -4.20
C LEU A 227 14.73 -10.35 -3.29
N LYS A 228 15.21 -11.51 -3.73
CA LYS A 228 15.09 -12.76 -2.94
C LYS A 228 15.72 -12.67 -1.55
N ALA A 229 16.81 -11.93 -1.42
CA ALA A 229 17.50 -11.69 -0.15
C ALA A 229 16.59 -11.04 0.91
N MET A 230 15.65 -10.22 0.49
CA MET A 230 14.74 -9.49 1.39
C MET A 230 13.52 -10.30 1.83
N ASN A 231 13.26 -11.46 1.25
CA ASN A 231 12.18 -12.36 1.70
C ASN A 231 12.63 -13.15 2.94
N ASN A 232 13.03 -12.44 3.98
CA ASN A 232 13.50 -12.98 5.25
C ASN A 232 13.02 -12.08 6.39
N PRO A 233 12.58 -12.62 7.55
CA PRO A 233 12.12 -11.83 8.70
C PRO A 233 13.12 -10.79 9.21
N VAL A 234 14.42 -11.02 9.06
CA VAL A 234 15.47 -10.07 9.45
C VAL A 234 15.28 -8.71 8.75
N TRP A 235 14.82 -8.71 7.50
CA TRP A 235 14.56 -7.49 6.73
C TRP A 235 13.33 -6.69 7.17
N HIS A 236 12.65 -7.13 8.24
CA HIS A 236 11.54 -6.32 8.78
C HIS A 236 12.03 -4.97 9.32
N HIS A 237 13.19 -4.97 9.98
CA HIS A 237 13.81 -3.76 10.53
C HIS A 237 15.24 -3.50 10.03
N ARG A 238 15.82 -4.45 9.28
CA ARG A 238 17.16 -4.29 8.73
C ARG A 238 17.18 -3.24 7.63
N MET A 239 18.20 -2.40 7.67
CA MET A 239 18.52 -1.44 6.63
C MET A 239 19.64 -1.98 5.75
N PRO A 240 19.63 -1.73 4.44
CA PRO A 240 20.78 -2.02 3.58
C PRO A 240 21.91 -1.02 3.89
N THR A 241 23.13 -1.47 3.70
CA THR A 241 24.28 -0.55 3.54
C THR A 241 24.20 0.14 2.17
N GLN A 242 25.00 1.18 1.93
CA GLN A 242 25.06 1.80 0.61
C GLN A 242 25.47 0.80 -0.48
N GLU A 243 26.47 -0.03 -0.22
CA GLU A 243 26.94 -1.07 -1.15
C GLU A 243 25.84 -2.09 -1.47
N GLU A 244 25.07 -2.51 -0.46
CA GLU A 244 23.93 -3.39 -0.67
C GLU A 244 22.82 -2.72 -1.49
N ALA A 245 22.55 -1.43 -1.22
CA ALA A 245 21.55 -0.67 -1.98
C ALA A 245 21.94 -0.52 -3.45
N ASP A 246 23.22 -0.27 -3.72
CA ASP A 246 23.76 -0.18 -5.09
C ASP A 246 23.62 -1.53 -5.82
N ALA A 247 23.97 -2.64 -5.15
CA ALA A 247 23.80 -3.99 -5.69
C ALA A 247 22.31 -4.33 -5.94
N PHE A 248 21.43 -3.97 -5.02
CA PHE A 248 19.99 -4.16 -5.17
C PHE A 248 19.38 -3.34 -6.31
N ASN A 249 19.87 -2.13 -6.55
CA ASN A 249 19.45 -1.34 -7.71
C ASN A 249 19.77 -2.03 -9.03
N LEU A 250 20.94 -2.65 -9.15
CA LEU A 250 21.31 -3.43 -10.35
C LEU A 250 20.42 -4.67 -10.51
N GLU A 251 20.15 -5.41 -9.42
CA GLU A 251 19.26 -6.58 -9.43
C GLU A 251 17.83 -6.20 -9.84
N ILE A 252 17.31 -5.07 -9.36
CA ILE A 252 15.99 -4.55 -9.74
C ILE A 252 15.95 -4.22 -11.23
N GLU A 253 16.95 -3.52 -11.75
CA GLU A 253 17.02 -3.19 -13.18
C GLU A 253 17.09 -4.44 -14.05
N GLU A 254 17.85 -5.44 -13.65
CA GLU A 254 17.98 -6.71 -14.38
C GLU A 254 16.66 -7.48 -14.38
N PHE A 255 15.95 -7.49 -13.26
CA PHE A 255 14.67 -8.21 -13.13
C PHE A 255 13.57 -7.63 -14.03
N PHE A 256 13.54 -6.32 -14.21
CA PHE A 256 12.48 -5.63 -14.96
C PHE A 256 12.83 -5.34 -16.45
N LYS A 257 14.02 -5.77 -16.91
CA LYS A 257 14.37 -5.73 -18.34
C LYS A 257 13.61 -6.76 -19.15
#